data_942528e2c65c13ed67e18bdcc07dabbb
#
_entry.id   942528e2c65c13ed67e18bdcc07dabbb
#
_cell.length_a   1.000
_cell.length_b   1.000
_cell.length_c   1.000
_cell.angle_alpha   90.00
_cell.angle_beta   90.00
_cell.angle_gamma   90.00
#
_symmetry.space_group_name_H-M   'P 1'
#
loop_
_entity.id
_entity.type
_entity.pdbx_description
1 polymer ?
#
loop_
_entity_poly.entity_id
_entity_poly.type
_entity_poly.pdbx_seq_one_letter_code
_entity_poly.pdbx_strand_id
1 'polypeptide(L)'
;MLATTPTYRITWEKLPDDFVLPDDPVDNINQPTLAAALTESLQLAGKLPETALTTTNYGICATLNGKFVVKAPDWAYIPHITVKRSEVERSYTPRLQGEIPALVLEFLSETEGGEYSIKETYPPGKFFYHEQILQVPSYGIFDLEMGTLELYRLGENKRYKLESANEEGRFWLPEMQLFLGVWQGKRDNRDGYWLRWWDEDGNLLLWGTERLEQERQRAERLAAQLRAAGIEPEE
;
A
#
# COMPACT_ATOMS: atom_id res chain seq x y z
N MET A 1 22.34 35.30 3.75
CA MET A 1 21.45 35.07 2.60
C MET A 1 20.27 34.28 3.12
N LEU A 2 19.07 34.85 3.07
CA LEU A 2 17.84 34.11 3.42
C LEU A 2 17.58 33.11 2.28
N ALA A 3 17.57 31.81 2.60
CA ALA A 3 17.19 30.79 1.65
C ALA A 3 15.73 31.04 1.28
N THR A 4 15.46 31.44 0.04
CA THR A 4 14.10 31.53 -0.49
C THR A 4 13.57 30.12 -0.61
N THR A 5 12.58 29.78 0.22
CA THR A 5 11.85 28.52 0.07
C THR A 5 11.22 28.49 -1.33
N PRO A 6 11.49 27.49 -2.16
CA PRO A 6 10.90 27.42 -3.49
C PRO A 6 9.38 27.37 -3.38
N THR A 7 8.71 28.29 -4.03
CA THR A 7 7.24 28.34 -4.04
C THR A 7 6.72 27.48 -5.18
N TYR A 8 6.19 26.30 -4.86
CA TYR A 8 5.52 25.44 -5.83
C TYR A 8 4.05 25.83 -5.95
N ARG A 9 3.55 25.89 -7.17
CA ARG A 9 2.11 25.94 -7.43
C ARG A 9 1.61 24.53 -7.70
N ILE A 10 0.87 23.96 -6.77
CA ILE A 10 0.24 22.64 -6.90
C ILE A 10 -1.25 22.86 -7.17
N THR A 11 -1.77 22.21 -8.21
CA THR A 11 -3.19 22.19 -8.54
C THR A 11 -3.64 20.73 -8.76
N TRP A 12 -4.93 20.51 -8.61
CA TRP A 12 -5.53 19.18 -8.65
C TRP A 12 -6.54 19.18 -9.80
N GLU A 13 -6.11 18.65 -10.92
CA GLU A 13 -6.88 18.62 -12.16
C GLU A 13 -7.02 17.18 -12.63
N LYS A 14 -8.19 16.85 -13.23
CA LYS A 14 -8.38 15.55 -13.86
C LYS A 14 -7.36 15.38 -14.97
N LEU A 15 -6.74 14.19 -15.03
CA LEU A 15 -5.83 13.87 -16.12
C LEU A 15 -6.60 13.87 -17.46
N PRO A 16 -6.12 14.57 -18.50
CA PRO A 16 -6.75 14.57 -19.81
C PRO A 16 -6.91 13.16 -20.38
N ASP A 17 -8.00 12.90 -21.08
CA ASP A 17 -8.29 11.56 -21.59
C ASP A 17 -7.28 11.10 -22.67
N ASP A 18 -6.65 12.04 -23.35
CA ASP A 18 -5.60 11.83 -24.37
C ASP A 18 -4.18 11.80 -23.77
N PHE A 19 -4.01 12.00 -22.46
CA PHE A 19 -2.69 11.91 -21.82
C PHE A 19 -2.18 10.48 -21.87
N VAL A 20 -1.01 10.26 -22.47
CA VAL A 20 -0.35 8.95 -22.53
C VAL A 20 0.35 8.70 -21.18
N LEU A 21 -0.11 7.69 -20.45
CA LEU A 21 0.58 7.23 -19.25
C LEU A 21 1.91 6.56 -19.64
N PRO A 22 2.98 6.79 -18.87
CA PRO A 22 4.22 6.05 -19.05
C PRO A 22 3.96 4.54 -18.98
N ASP A 23 4.52 3.80 -19.91
CA ASP A 23 4.44 2.33 -19.95
C ASP A 23 5.82 1.80 -19.55
N ASP A 24 6.12 1.92 -18.24
CA ASP A 24 7.36 1.39 -17.69
C ASP A 24 7.13 -0.08 -17.28
N PRO A 25 7.98 -1.02 -17.74
CA PRO A 25 7.83 -2.42 -17.37
C PRO A 25 8.01 -2.64 -15.88
N VAL A 26 7.28 -3.62 -15.34
CA VAL A 26 7.48 -4.08 -13.95
C VAL A 26 8.72 -4.98 -13.92
N ASP A 27 9.75 -4.55 -13.22
CA ASP A 27 11.06 -5.23 -13.22
C ASP A 27 11.04 -6.57 -12.45
N ASN A 28 10.08 -6.78 -11.57
CA ASN A 28 10.05 -7.94 -10.69
C ASN A 28 8.67 -8.61 -10.69
N ILE A 29 8.63 -9.87 -11.12
CA ILE A 29 7.41 -10.71 -11.16
C ILE A 29 6.72 -10.85 -9.78
N ASN A 30 7.45 -10.62 -8.69
CA ASN A 30 6.93 -10.77 -7.33
C ASN A 30 6.12 -9.56 -6.86
N GLN A 31 6.36 -8.36 -7.41
CA GLN A 31 5.69 -7.13 -6.99
C GLN A 31 4.16 -7.19 -7.10
N PRO A 32 3.57 -7.64 -8.23
CA PRO A 32 2.10 -7.75 -8.34
C PRO A 32 1.51 -8.73 -7.32
N THR A 33 2.21 -9.83 -7.05
CA THR A 33 1.76 -10.83 -6.07
C THR A 33 1.79 -10.28 -4.64
N LEU A 34 2.80 -9.50 -4.29
CA LEU A 34 2.90 -8.80 -3.01
C LEU A 34 1.75 -7.80 -2.82
N ALA A 35 1.51 -6.97 -3.82
CA ALA A 35 0.43 -5.98 -3.82
C ALA A 35 -0.95 -6.65 -3.69
N ALA A 36 -1.17 -7.75 -4.42
CA ALA A 36 -2.40 -8.53 -4.32
C ALA A 36 -2.59 -9.13 -2.93
N ALA A 37 -1.53 -9.66 -2.32
CA ALA A 37 -1.57 -10.26 -0.98
C ALA A 37 -1.92 -9.25 0.11
N LEU A 38 -1.43 -8.01 0.00
CA LEU A 38 -1.78 -6.91 0.91
C LEU A 38 -3.27 -6.56 0.82
N THR A 39 -3.79 -6.45 -0.40
CA THR A 39 -5.21 -6.11 -0.64
C THR A 39 -6.14 -7.25 -0.20
N GLU A 40 -5.82 -8.50 -0.53
CA GLU A 40 -6.63 -9.67 -0.19
C GLU A 40 -6.87 -9.79 1.31
N SER A 41 -5.81 -9.69 2.12
CA SER A 41 -5.94 -9.83 3.58
C SER A 41 -6.79 -8.72 4.20
N LEU A 42 -6.72 -7.48 3.69
CA LEU A 42 -7.60 -6.38 4.11
C LEU A 42 -9.07 -6.67 3.76
N GLN A 43 -9.35 -7.16 2.55
CA GLN A 43 -10.70 -7.50 2.11
C GLN A 43 -11.30 -8.63 2.95
N LEU A 44 -10.55 -9.71 3.16
CA LEU A 44 -11.00 -10.86 3.93
C LEU A 44 -11.23 -10.54 5.40
N ALA A 45 -10.45 -9.62 5.96
CA ALA A 45 -10.62 -9.15 7.33
C ALA A 45 -11.73 -8.09 7.50
N GLY A 46 -12.38 -7.65 6.41
CA GLY A 46 -13.37 -6.57 6.45
C GLY A 46 -12.78 -5.20 6.80
N LYS A 47 -11.47 -5.02 6.57
CA LYS A 47 -10.74 -3.78 6.84
C LYS A 47 -10.63 -2.85 5.62
N LEU A 48 -11.34 -3.18 4.53
CA LEU A 48 -11.41 -2.36 3.32
C LEU A 48 -12.85 -1.87 3.11
N PRO A 49 -13.19 -0.64 3.57
CA PRO A 49 -14.49 -0.02 3.33
C PRO A 49 -14.79 0.12 1.83
N GLU A 50 -16.07 0.12 1.45
CA GLU A 50 -16.49 0.29 0.03
C GLU A 50 -16.01 1.62 -0.58
N THR A 51 -15.86 2.64 0.25
CA THR A 51 -15.36 3.97 -0.15
C THR A 51 -13.84 4.04 -0.24
N ALA A 52 -13.12 3.04 0.27
CA ALA A 52 -11.67 2.99 0.18
C ALA A 52 -11.22 2.44 -1.18
N LEU A 53 -10.01 2.80 -1.57
CA LEU A 53 -9.36 2.32 -2.78
C LEU A 53 -7.96 1.80 -2.44
N THR A 54 -7.68 0.55 -2.81
CA THR A 54 -6.33 0.03 -2.91
C THR A 54 -5.92 0.03 -4.38
N THR A 55 -4.68 0.40 -4.65
CA THR A 55 -4.17 0.50 -6.03
C THR A 55 -2.84 -0.22 -6.16
N THR A 56 -2.55 -0.69 -7.37
CA THR A 56 -1.29 -1.35 -7.74
C THR A 56 -0.83 -0.83 -9.09
N ASN A 57 0.39 -0.31 -9.16
CA ASN A 57 0.94 0.29 -10.39
C ASN A 57 -0.05 1.24 -11.07
N TYR A 58 -0.64 2.12 -10.30
CA TYR A 58 -1.77 2.92 -10.72
C TYR A 58 -1.47 4.41 -10.57
N GLY A 59 -1.78 5.18 -11.63
CA GLY A 59 -1.43 6.59 -11.74
C GLY A 59 -2.11 7.48 -10.70
N ILE A 60 -1.33 8.02 -9.76
CA ILE A 60 -1.73 9.07 -8.83
C ILE A 60 -1.20 10.39 -9.37
N CYS A 61 -2.11 11.35 -9.57
CA CYS A 61 -1.86 12.55 -10.36
C CYS A 61 -1.85 13.82 -9.52
N ALA A 62 -0.98 14.75 -9.90
CA ALA A 62 -1.01 16.13 -9.45
C ALA A 62 -0.51 17.05 -10.58
N THR A 63 -0.79 18.34 -10.50
CA THR A 63 -0.24 19.33 -11.42
C THR A 63 0.76 20.20 -10.67
N LEU A 64 2.02 20.18 -11.12
CA LEU A 64 3.11 20.97 -10.55
C LEU A 64 3.52 22.07 -11.53
N ASN A 65 3.32 23.33 -11.15
CA ASN A 65 3.60 24.49 -11.99
C ASN A 65 2.98 24.40 -13.41
N GLY A 66 1.73 23.90 -13.49
CA GLY A 66 1.00 23.75 -14.74
C GLY A 66 1.37 22.52 -15.57
N LYS A 67 2.21 21.62 -15.05
CA LYS A 67 2.58 20.36 -15.71
C LYS A 67 2.03 19.18 -14.93
N PHE A 68 1.39 18.26 -15.63
CA PHE A 68 0.94 17.00 -15.02
C PHE A 68 2.12 16.15 -14.56
N VAL A 69 2.00 15.65 -13.34
CA VAL A 69 2.90 14.65 -12.77
C VAL A 69 2.08 13.44 -12.41
N VAL A 70 2.48 12.29 -12.90
CA VAL A 70 1.87 11.01 -12.59
C VAL A 70 2.94 10.12 -11.98
N LYS A 71 2.64 9.55 -10.81
CA LYS A 71 3.45 8.48 -10.22
C LYS A 71 2.56 7.29 -9.96
N ALA A 72 3.08 6.11 -10.26
CA ALA A 72 2.38 4.84 -10.08
C ALA A 72 3.13 4.04 -9.00
N PRO A 73 2.77 4.19 -7.72
CA PRO A 73 3.35 3.39 -6.67
C PRO A 73 2.97 1.92 -6.83
N ASP A 74 3.82 1.02 -6.34
CA ASP A 74 3.58 -0.40 -6.40
C ASP A 74 2.33 -0.80 -5.63
N TRP A 75 2.05 -0.12 -4.50
CA TRP A 75 0.79 -0.24 -3.78
C TRP A 75 0.43 1.05 -3.04
N ALA A 76 -0.85 1.38 -2.97
CA ALA A 76 -1.32 2.50 -2.17
C ALA A 76 -2.71 2.22 -1.58
N TYR A 77 -2.97 2.83 -0.40
CA TYR A 77 -4.27 2.84 0.26
C TYR A 77 -4.82 4.26 0.33
N ILE A 78 -6.00 4.46 -0.24
CA ILE A 78 -6.76 5.70 -0.21
C ILE A 78 -7.99 5.45 0.67
N PRO A 79 -8.14 6.16 1.81
CA PRO A 79 -9.19 5.87 2.79
C PRO A 79 -10.60 6.12 2.25
N HIS A 80 -10.75 7.18 1.43
CA HIS A 80 -12.08 7.58 0.96
C HIS A 80 -12.03 8.26 -0.40
N ILE A 81 -12.80 7.74 -1.35
CA ILE A 81 -13.12 8.39 -2.62
C ILE A 81 -14.49 9.05 -2.54
N THR A 82 -14.64 10.24 -3.11
CA THR A 82 -15.89 11.03 -3.11
C THR A 82 -16.65 10.93 -4.42
N VAL A 83 -16.09 10.23 -5.39
CA VAL A 83 -16.64 10.00 -6.73
C VAL A 83 -16.97 8.53 -6.93
N LYS A 84 -17.68 8.20 -8.00
CA LYS A 84 -17.94 6.80 -8.33
C LYS A 84 -16.65 6.07 -8.70
N ARG A 85 -16.58 4.77 -8.41
CA ARG A 85 -15.42 3.94 -8.74
C ARG A 85 -15.07 3.96 -10.23
N SER A 86 -16.07 4.07 -11.11
CA SER A 86 -15.87 4.21 -12.56
C SER A 86 -15.13 5.50 -12.98
N GLU A 87 -15.14 6.53 -12.15
CA GLU A 87 -14.43 7.78 -12.42
C GLU A 87 -12.95 7.74 -12.03
N VAL A 88 -12.56 6.71 -11.29
CA VAL A 88 -11.16 6.47 -10.85
C VAL A 88 -10.56 5.20 -11.46
N GLU A 89 -11.11 4.67 -12.54
CA GLU A 89 -10.58 3.45 -13.17
C GLU A 89 -9.23 3.65 -13.85
N ARG A 90 -8.98 4.84 -14.39
CA ARG A 90 -7.77 5.13 -15.17
C ARG A 90 -6.66 5.78 -14.35
N SER A 91 -7.02 6.70 -13.47
CA SER A 91 -6.09 7.46 -12.63
C SER A 91 -6.82 8.11 -11.48
N TYR A 92 -6.08 8.50 -10.45
CA TYR A 92 -6.59 9.16 -9.27
C TYR A 92 -5.95 10.52 -9.05
N THR A 93 -6.77 11.55 -8.86
CA THR A 93 -6.31 12.88 -8.46
C THR A 93 -6.79 13.16 -7.03
N PRO A 94 -5.89 13.11 -6.04
CA PRO A 94 -6.22 13.44 -4.66
C PRO A 94 -6.82 14.83 -4.53
N ARG A 95 -7.68 15.04 -3.54
CA ARG A 95 -8.42 16.28 -3.27
C ARG A 95 -9.49 16.65 -4.30
N LEU A 96 -9.40 16.15 -5.52
CA LEU A 96 -10.44 16.28 -6.53
C LEU A 96 -11.43 15.11 -6.47
N GLN A 97 -10.91 13.88 -6.33
CA GLN A 97 -11.69 12.65 -6.40
C GLN A 97 -11.83 11.95 -5.03
N GLY A 98 -11.21 12.50 -4.00
CA GLY A 98 -11.24 11.99 -2.63
C GLY A 98 -10.02 12.41 -1.82
N GLU A 99 -9.67 11.62 -0.83
CA GLU A 99 -8.57 11.90 0.09
C GLU A 99 -7.20 11.61 -0.53
N ILE A 100 -6.16 12.15 0.08
CA ILE A 100 -4.78 11.73 -0.22
C ILE A 100 -4.59 10.27 0.22
N PRO A 101 -3.73 9.50 -0.47
CA PRO A 101 -3.35 8.18 0.04
C PRO A 101 -2.83 8.27 1.48
N ALA A 102 -3.33 7.42 2.36
CA ALA A 102 -2.84 7.35 3.74
C ALA A 102 -1.52 6.58 3.84
N LEU A 103 -1.34 5.63 2.93
CA LEU A 103 -0.12 4.85 2.80
C LEU A 103 0.22 4.66 1.32
N VAL A 104 1.49 4.82 1.01
CA VAL A 104 2.10 4.45 -0.27
C VAL A 104 3.26 3.51 0.02
N LEU A 105 3.33 2.42 -0.75
CA LEU A 105 4.42 1.45 -0.69
C LEU A 105 5.10 1.35 -2.05
N GLU A 106 6.42 1.38 -2.04
CA GLU A 106 7.28 1.10 -3.16
C GLU A 106 8.09 -0.16 -2.86
N PHE A 107 8.23 -1.03 -3.84
CA PHE A 107 9.00 -2.25 -3.75
C PHE A 107 10.30 -2.07 -4.51
N LEU A 108 11.43 -2.18 -3.82
CA LEU A 108 12.73 -1.99 -4.46
C LEU A 108 12.94 -3.03 -5.56
N SER A 109 13.39 -2.55 -6.71
CA SER A 109 13.93 -3.35 -7.80
C SER A 109 15.45 -3.19 -7.87
N GLU A 110 16.15 -4.16 -8.47
CA GLU A 110 17.61 -4.16 -8.57
C GLU A 110 18.16 -2.95 -9.38
N THR A 111 17.32 -2.32 -10.18
CA THR A 111 17.79 -1.40 -11.24
C THR A 111 17.73 0.09 -10.87
N GLU A 112 16.92 0.54 -9.91
CA GLU A 112 16.78 1.98 -9.66
C GLU A 112 16.45 2.33 -8.20
N GLY A 113 17.30 3.09 -7.54
CA GLY A 113 16.99 3.78 -6.28
C GLY A 113 16.07 5.01 -6.46
N GLY A 114 15.13 4.94 -7.43
CA GLY A 114 14.18 6.00 -7.75
C GLY A 114 13.21 6.33 -6.62
N GLU A 115 12.95 5.35 -5.76
CA GLU A 115 12.08 5.43 -4.58
C GLU A 115 12.58 6.46 -3.56
N TYR A 116 13.90 6.63 -3.45
CA TYR A 116 14.57 7.61 -2.59
C TYR A 116 14.81 8.96 -3.27
N SER A 117 14.39 9.13 -4.52
CA SER A 117 14.72 10.34 -5.28
C SER A 117 13.99 11.56 -4.73
N ILE A 118 14.81 12.50 -4.20
CA ILE A 118 14.37 13.81 -3.70
C ILE A 118 14.43 14.90 -4.77
N LYS A 119 14.57 14.53 -6.03
CA LYS A 119 14.67 15.47 -7.16
C LYS A 119 13.43 16.38 -7.20
N GLU A 120 13.64 17.69 -7.14
CA GLU A 120 12.58 18.70 -7.16
C GLU A 120 12.19 19.16 -8.56
N THR A 121 13.13 19.02 -9.53
CA THR A 121 12.91 19.45 -10.91
C THR A 121 12.01 18.46 -11.67
N TYR A 122 11.30 18.97 -12.66
CA TYR A 122 10.39 18.15 -13.46
C TYR A 122 11.14 17.15 -14.36
N PRO A 123 10.68 15.90 -14.46
CA PRO A 123 9.74 15.23 -13.56
C PRO A 123 10.34 15.04 -12.16
N PRO A 124 9.56 15.28 -11.09
CA PRO A 124 10.06 15.13 -9.72
C PRO A 124 10.34 13.68 -9.37
N GLY A 125 11.24 13.47 -8.40
CA GLY A 125 11.50 12.14 -7.83
C GLY A 125 10.31 11.62 -7.03
N LYS A 126 10.24 10.29 -6.82
CA LYS A 126 9.13 9.63 -6.09
C LYS A 126 9.05 10.13 -4.64
N PHE A 127 10.18 10.15 -3.91
CA PHE A 127 10.21 10.60 -2.51
C PHE A 127 9.70 12.05 -2.36
N PHE A 128 10.23 12.98 -3.19
CA PHE A 128 9.79 14.36 -3.20
C PHE A 128 8.29 14.49 -3.54
N TYR A 129 7.81 13.70 -4.50
CA TYR A 129 6.43 13.72 -4.91
C TYR A 129 5.48 13.32 -3.77
N HIS A 130 5.79 12.23 -3.07
CA HIS A 130 4.96 11.77 -1.96
C HIS A 130 5.09 12.68 -0.73
N GLU A 131 6.28 13.18 -0.43
CA GLU A 131 6.52 14.06 0.72
C GLU A 131 5.96 15.46 0.52
N GLN A 132 6.34 16.14 -0.57
CA GLN A 132 6.11 17.57 -0.73
C GLN A 132 4.88 17.92 -1.56
N ILE A 133 4.54 17.08 -2.55
CA ILE A 133 3.43 17.35 -3.45
C ILE A 133 2.15 16.75 -2.89
N LEU A 134 2.11 15.45 -2.67
CA LEU A 134 0.94 14.76 -2.14
C LEU A 134 0.78 14.94 -0.62
N GLN A 135 1.88 15.00 0.11
CA GLN A 135 1.92 14.99 1.58
C GLN A 135 1.28 13.71 2.15
N VAL A 136 1.72 12.57 1.64
CA VAL A 136 1.25 11.25 2.09
C VAL A 136 1.67 11.02 3.54
N PRO A 137 0.77 10.67 4.46
CA PRO A 137 1.12 10.48 5.88
C PRO A 137 2.17 9.40 6.11
N SER A 138 2.10 8.30 5.37
CA SER A 138 3.02 7.16 5.50
C SER A 138 3.56 6.73 4.14
N TYR A 139 4.88 6.67 4.01
CA TYR A 139 5.58 6.22 2.81
C TYR A 139 6.53 5.09 3.17
N GLY A 140 6.31 3.91 2.61
CA GLY A 140 7.11 2.72 2.89
C GLY A 140 7.93 2.30 1.68
N ILE A 141 9.16 1.88 1.92
CA ILE A 141 10.06 1.30 0.92
C ILE A 141 10.42 -0.09 1.39
N PHE A 142 10.08 -1.10 0.60
CA PHE A 142 10.27 -2.50 0.93
C PHE A 142 11.28 -3.16 -0.01
N ASP A 143 12.35 -3.67 0.57
CA ASP A 143 13.31 -4.52 -0.11
C ASP A 143 12.87 -5.99 -0.01
N LEU A 144 12.49 -6.57 -1.14
CA LEU A 144 11.99 -7.95 -1.22
C LEU A 144 13.09 -8.99 -0.99
N GLU A 145 14.35 -8.66 -1.28
CA GLU A 145 15.47 -9.58 -1.19
C GLU A 145 16.03 -9.61 0.23
N MET A 146 16.22 -8.44 0.80
CA MET A 146 16.76 -8.31 2.16
C MET A 146 15.69 -8.47 3.24
N GLY A 147 14.40 -8.37 2.89
CA GLY A 147 13.30 -8.41 3.83
C GLY A 147 13.31 -7.21 4.78
N THR A 148 13.64 -6.04 4.28
CA THR A 148 13.69 -4.81 5.09
C THR A 148 12.58 -3.85 4.66
N LEU A 149 11.88 -3.29 5.64
CA LEU A 149 10.87 -2.25 5.44
C LEU A 149 11.35 -0.97 6.11
N GLU A 150 11.53 0.08 5.34
CA GLU A 150 11.68 1.44 5.83
C GLU A 150 10.33 2.15 5.76
N LEU A 151 9.86 2.69 6.87
CA LEU A 151 8.64 3.49 6.91
C LEU A 151 8.97 4.94 7.29
N TYR A 152 8.56 5.85 6.44
CA TYR A 152 8.69 7.28 6.64
C TYR A 152 7.33 7.87 7.03
N ARG A 153 7.32 8.64 8.13
CA ARG A 153 6.13 9.34 8.61
C ARG A 153 6.24 10.84 8.33
N LEU A 154 5.18 11.42 7.78
CA LEU A 154 5.14 12.86 7.55
C LEU A 154 4.98 13.59 8.88
N GLY A 155 5.98 14.38 9.25
CA GLY A 155 5.96 15.19 10.46
C GLY A 155 5.18 16.51 10.29
N GLU A 156 4.96 17.24 11.40
CA GLU A 156 4.30 18.55 11.40
C GLU A 156 5.01 19.59 10.50
N ASN A 157 6.32 19.45 10.37
CA ASN A 157 7.14 20.29 9.47
C ASN A 157 7.03 19.88 7.99
N LYS A 158 6.12 18.96 7.65
CA LYS A 158 5.91 18.41 6.31
C LYS A 158 7.17 17.79 5.70
N ARG A 159 7.98 17.17 6.53
CA ARG A 159 9.14 16.38 6.14
C ARG A 159 9.01 14.97 6.66
N TYR A 160 9.44 14.01 5.86
CA TYR A 160 9.51 12.63 6.27
C TYR A 160 10.57 12.39 7.33
N LYS A 161 10.22 11.59 8.31
CA LYS A 161 11.14 11.04 9.29
C LYS A 161 11.04 9.53 9.22
N LEU A 162 12.19 8.87 9.20
CA LEU A 162 12.24 7.42 9.34
C LEU A 162 11.68 7.03 10.70
N GLU A 163 10.71 6.14 10.71
CA GLU A 163 10.05 5.63 11.90
C GLU A 163 10.77 4.37 12.39
N SER A 164 10.75 4.16 13.68
CA SER A 164 11.24 2.91 14.28
C SER A 164 10.09 1.93 14.42
N ALA A 165 10.32 0.68 14.03
CA ALA A 165 9.38 -0.40 14.30
C ALA A 165 9.27 -0.65 15.81
N ASN A 166 8.16 -1.27 16.24
CA ASN A 166 8.02 -1.77 17.61
C ASN A 166 8.93 -3.00 17.85
N GLU A 167 8.88 -3.57 19.05
CA GLU A 167 9.70 -4.73 19.46
C GLU A 167 9.46 -5.97 18.59
N GLU A 168 8.32 -6.06 17.90
CA GLU A 168 7.96 -7.15 17.00
C GLU A 168 8.31 -6.87 15.52
N GLY A 169 9.00 -5.74 15.25
CA GLY A 169 9.37 -5.33 13.90
C GLY A 169 8.21 -4.77 13.06
N ARG A 170 7.16 -4.25 13.72
CA ARG A 170 5.95 -3.75 13.05
C ARG A 170 5.79 -2.25 13.22
N PHE A 171 5.14 -1.61 12.24
CA PHE A 171 4.85 -0.18 12.22
C PHE A 171 3.35 0.05 12.36
N TRP A 172 2.94 0.84 13.33
CA TRP A 172 1.53 1.22 13.50
C TRP A 172 1.10 2.25 12.44
N LEU A 173 -0.01 2.01 11.78
CA LEU A 173 -0.62 2.89 10.79
C LEU A 173 -1.97 3.39 11.34
N PRO A 174 -2.02 4.57 11.96
CA PRO A 174 -3.22 5.05 12.62
C PRO A 174 -4.41 5.25 11.67
N GLU A 175 -4.16 5.61 10.41
CA GLU A 175 -5.19 5.81 9.41
C GLU A 175 -5.90 4.50 9.00
N MET A 176 -5.25 3.37 9.23
CA MET A 176 -5.77 2.03 8.91
C MET A 176 -6.13 1.25 10.19
N GLN A 177 -5.66 1.69 11.36
CA GLN A 177 -5.75 0.96 12.64
C GLN A 177 -5.18 -0.46 12.54
N LEU A 178 -4.02 -0.57 11.90
CA LEU A 178 -3.30 -1.81 11.65
C LEU A 178 -1.80 -1.61 11.83
N PHE A 179 -1.13 -2.69 12.16
CA PHE A 179 0.32 -2.79 12.02
C PHE A 179 0.69 -3.34 10.65
N LEU A 180 1.73 -2.78 10.05
CA LEU A 180 2.43 -3.30 8.88
C LEU A 180 3.79 -3.84 9.32
N GLY A 181 4.16 -5.01 8.83
CA GLY A 181 5.48 -5.58 9.13
C GLY A 181 5.92 -6.60 8.07
N VAL A 182 7.16 -7.04 8.21
CA VAL A 182 7.73 -8.06 7.34
C VAL A 182 7.51 -9.45 7.96
N TRP A 183 7.16 -10.39 7.12
CA TRP A 183 7.00 -11.80 7.46
C TRP A 183 7.75 -12.66 6.45
N GLN A 184 8.51 -13.64 6.93
CA GLN A 184 9.19 -14.60 6.08
C GLN A 184 8.41 -15.90 6.03
N GLY A 185 8.18 -16.40 4.82
CA GLY A 185 7.51 -17.67 4.62
C GLY A 185 7.08 -17.92 3.18
N LYS A 186 6.30 -18.98 3.02
CA LYS A 186 5.85 -19.43 1.70
C LYS A 186 4.39 -19.06 1.46
N ARG A 187 4.14 -18.44 0.30
CA ARG A 187 2.80 -18.29 -0.25
C ARG A 187 2.84 -18.75 -1.72
N ASP A 188 1.86 -19.56 -2.11
CA ASP A 188 1.80 -20.16 -3.43
C ASP A 188 3.10 -20.92 -3.77
N ASN A 189 3.80 -20.53 -4.82
CA ASN A 189 5.07 -21.11 -5.25
C ASN A 189 6.31 -20.27 -4.88
N ARG A 190 6.13 -19.18 -4.09
CA ARG A 190 7.22 -18.29 -3.68
C ARG A 190 7.50 -18.45 -2.19
N ASP A 191 8.74 -18.72 -1.85
CA ASP A 191 9.31 -18.63 -0.50
C ASP A 191 10.16 -17.34 -0.42
N GLY A 192 9.95 -16.53 0.62
CA GLY A 192 10.64 -15.25 0.76
C GLY A 192 9.98 -14.32 1.76
N TYR A 193 10.31 -13.03 1.63
CA TYR A 193 9.77 -11.98 2.48
C TYR A 193 8.50 -11.38 1.89
N TRP A 194 7.55 -11.13 2.79
CA TRP A 194 6.22 -10.58 2.49
C TRP A 194 5.90 -9.45 3.43
N LEU A 195 5.12 -8.47 2.98
CA LEU A 195 4.46 -7.52 3.87
C LEU A 195 3.12 -8.10 4.33
N ARG A 196 2.86 -8.00 5.64
CA ARG A 196 1.64 -8.51 6.26
C ARG A 196 1.04 -7.46 7.19
N TRP A 197 -0.24 -7.64 7.45
CA TRP A 197 -1.01 -6.83 8.38
C TRP A 197 -1.29 -7.57 9.67
N TRP A 198 -1.25 -6.83 10.77
CA TRP A 198 -1.75 -7.29 12.08
C TRP A 198 -2.74 -6.27 12.62
N ASP A 199 -3.76 -6.72 13.35
CA ASP A 199 -4.66 -5.84 14.07
C ASP A 199 -4.02 -5.23 15.34
N GLU A 200 -4.78 -4.40 16.08
CA GLU A 200 -4.31 -3.76 17.30
C GLU A 200 -3.98 -4.75 18.42
N ASP A 201 -4.59 -5.92 18.42
CA ASP A 201 -4.35 -7.01 19.36
C ASP A 201 -3.15 -7.89 18.96
N GLY A 202 -2.51 -7.60 17.82
CA GLY A 202 -1.38 -8.35 17.31
C GLY A 202 -1.76 -9.61 16.53
N ASN A 203 -3.03 -9.81 16.18
CA ASN A 203 -3.47 -10.94 15.36
C ASN A 203 -3.14 -10.69 13.89
N LEU A 204 -2.54 -11.67 13.25
CA LEU A 204 -2.22 -11.64 11.82
C LEU A 204 -3.50 -11.66 10.96
N LEU A 205 -3.64 -10.75 10.02
CA LEU A 205 -4.68 -10.80 9.02
C LEU A 205 -4.35 -11.90 8.01
N LEU A 206 -5.19 -12.93 7.97
CA LEU A 206 -4.96 -14.13 7.19
C LEU A 206 -5.20 -13.90 5.69
N TRP A 207 -4.41 -14.57 4.86
CA TRP A 207 -4.69 -14.76 3.44
C TRP A 207 -5.80 -15.80 3.25
N GLY A 208 -6.39 -15.85 2.06
CA GLY A 208 -7.49 -16.77 1.75
C GLY A 208 -7.12 -18.23 1.95
N THR A 209 -5.92 -18.63 1.55
CA THR A 209 -5.41 -20.01 1.75
C THR A 209 -5.26 -20.38 3.21
N GLU A 210 -4.75 -19.45 4.04
CA GLU A 210 -4.61 -19.68 5.49
C GLU A 210 -5.97 -19.75 6.18
N ARG A 211 -6.92 -18.88 5.77
CA ARG A 211 -8.28 -18.89 6.29
C ARG A 211 -9.02 -20.17 5.94
N LEU A 212 -8.90 -20.64 4.70
CA LEU A 212 -9.48 -21.88 4.26
C LEU A 212 -8.94 -23.07 5.07
N GLU A 213 -7.63 -23.13 5.29
CA GLU A 213 -7.01 -24.17 6.09
C GLU A 213 -7.47 -24.13 7.56
N GLN A 214 -7.60 -22.94 8.13
CA GLN A 214 -8.14 -22.76 9.48
C GLN A 214 -9.59 -23.25 9.60
N GLU A 215 -10.45 -22.92 8.64
CA GLU A 215 -11.85 -23.38 8.63
C GLU A 215 -11.93 -24.90 8.41
N ARG A 216 -11.09 -25.48 7.55
CA ARG A 216 -11.00 -26.92 7.38
C ARG A 216 -10.64 -27.64 8.69
N GLN A 217 -9.61 -27.17 9.38
CA GLN A 217 -9.20 -27.74 10.67
C GLN A 217 -10.28 -27.58 11.74
N ARG A 218 -11.03 -26.46 11.71
CA ARG A 218 -12.15 -26.24 12.60
C ARG A 218 -13.29 -27.23 12.33
N ALA A 219 -13.64 -27.40 11.06
CA ALA A 219 -14.68 -28.37 10.66
C ALA A 219 -14.30 -29.81 11.03
N GLU A 220 -13.04 -30.21 10.79
CA GLU A 220 -12.55 -31.55 11.17
C GLU A 220 -12.62 -31.77 12.69
N ARG A 221 -12.25 -30.78 13.50
CA ARG A 221 -12.36 -30.85 14.97
C ARG A 221 -13.81 -30.99 15.42
N LEU A 222 -14.73 -30.20 14.86
CA LEU A 222 -16.17 -30.28 15.18
C LEU A 222 -16.76 -31.64 14.78
N ALA A 223 -16.42 -32.14 13.59
CA ALA A 223 -16.83 -33.46 13.15
C ALA A 223 -16.33 -34.58 14.07
N ALA A 224 -15.07 -34.49 14.52
CA ALA A 224 -14.52 -35.43 15.49
C ALA A 224 -15.27 -35.40 16.84
N GLN A 225 -15.62 -34.21 17.33
CA GLN A 225 -16.40 -34.04 18.57
C GLN A 225 -17.83 -34.61 18.43
N LEU A 226 -18.49 -34.40 17.29
CA LEU A 226 -19.83 -34.96 17.03
C LEU A 226 -19.77 -36.47 17.00
N ARG A 227 -18.80 -37.09 16.29
CA ARG A 227 -18.62 -38.57 16.27
C ARG A 227 -18.37 -39.12 17.67
N ALA A 228 -17.55 -38.45 18.48
CA ALA A 228 -17.29 -38.86 19.87
C ALA A 228 -18.57 -38.79 20.75
N ALA A 229 -19.51 -37.89 20.41
CA ALA A 229 -20.83 -37.78 21.05
C ALA A 229 -21.87 -38.73 20.47
N GLY A 230 -21.51 -39.62 19.51
CA GLY A 230 -22.43 -40.53 18.84
C GLY A 230 -23.31 -39.90 17.79
N ILE A 231 -22.97 -38.71 17.29
CA ILE A 231 -23.69 -37.96 16.26
C ILE A 231 -22.89 -38.02 14.96
N GLU A 232 -23.44 -38.54 13.87
CA GLU A 232 -22.83 -38.49 12.55
C GLU A 232 -22.95 -37.07 11.98
N PRO A 233 -21.86 -36.40 11.62
CA PRO A 233 -21.92 -35.10 10.94
C PRO A 233 -22.51 -35.27 9.53
N GLU A 234 -23.37 -34.35 9.11
CA GLU A 234 -23.80 -34.21 7.71
C GLU A 234 -22.60 -33.71 6.86
N GLU A 235 -22.45 -34.25 5.62
CA GLU A 235 -21.40 -33.86 4.67
C GLU A 235 -21.64 -32.46 4.08
#